data_563b6e5f695b0c5f4092f78653b29e07
#
_entry.id   563b6e5f695b0c5f4092f78653b29e07
#
_cell.length_a   1.000
_cell.length_b   1.000
_cell.length_c   1.000
_cell.angle_alpha   90.00
_cell.angle_beta   90.00
_cell.angle_gamma   90.00
#
_symmetry.space_group_name_H-M   'P 1'
#
loop_
_entity.id
_entity.type
_entity.pdbx_description
1 polymer ?
#
loop_
_entity_poly.entity_id
_entity_poly.type
_entity_poly.pdbx_seq_one_letter_code
_entity_poly.pdbx_strand_id
1 'polypeptide(L)'
;MIYASKGNFEMACWLILASMILDGLDGRVARLTNTASKFGVEFDSLADVVAFGVAPAMLLYFYIGIDYGRLGACVPAIFVIFGAVRLARFNITTSSEPNFFIGLPIPSAAVVVMLWVLIDLEYKLIENYNYGYVMLLGSFIISILMVSNIRYPSFKKMQWNFKSFIAVILLLGIVYVNPRETLCVLMSGYVVYGILRWLVLIIKVRFSSKLTKDKNT
;
A
#
# COMPACT_ATOMS: atom_id res chain seq x y z
N MET A 1 9.63 6.19 13.15
CA MET A 1 9.06 6.08 14.49
C MET A 1 9.52 7.21 15.41
N ILE A 2 10.82 7.38 15.75
CA ILE A 2 11.33 8.44 16.64
C ILE A 2 10.97 9.85 16.15
N TYR A 3 11.06 10.14 14.86
CA TYR A 3 10.69 11.44 14.31
C TYR A 3 9.18 11.70 14.43
N ALA A 4 8.34 10.69 14.20
CA ALA A 4 6.91 10.81 14.38
C ALA A 4 6.52 11.11 15.83
N SER A 5 7.14 10.43 16.82
CA SER A 5 6.89 10.72 18.24
C SER A 5 7.37 12.09 18.71
N LYS A 6 8.27 12.72 17.96
CA LYS A 6 8.74 14.09 18.22
C LYS A 6 7.96 15.16 17.43
N GLY A 7 6.91 14.79 16.72
CA GLY A 7 6.12 15.70 15.87
C GLY A 7 6.76 16.08 14.54
N ASN A 8 7.91 15.47 14.18
CA ASN A 8 8.53 15.73 12.88
C ASN A 8 8.00 14.73 11.85
N PHE A 9 6.75 14.95 11.43
CA PHE A 9 6.00 14.03 10.57
C PHE A 9 6.54 13.98 9.16
N GLU A 10 6.99 15.12 8.62
CA GLU A 10 7.55 15.19 7.27
C GLU A 10 8.80 14.31 7.14
N MET A 11 9.75 14.44 8.08
CA MET A 11 10.95 13.59 8.09
C MET A 11 10.61 12.12 8.28
N ALA A 12 9.60 11.80 9.12
CA ALA A 12 9.14 10.43 9.29
C ALA A 12 8.61 9.83 7.99
N CYS A 13 7.85 10.59 7.20
CA CYS A 13 7.35 10.19 5.88
C CYS A 13 8.50 9.92 4.89
N TRP A 14 9.45 10.84 4.78
CA TRP A 14 10.60 10.68 3.90
C TRP A 14 11.47 9.47 4.25
N LEU A 15 11.62 9.15 5.54
CA LEU A 15 12.35 7.96 5.99
C LEU A 15 11.61 6.66 5.66
N ILE A 16 10.27 6.64 5.70
CA ILE A 16 9.47 5.48 5.25
C ILE A 16 9.65 5.28 3.74
N LEU A 17 9.63 6.35 2.96
CA LEU A 17 9.88 6.29 1.51
C LEU A 17 11.31 5.80 1.21
N ALA A 18 12.30 6.31 1.93
CA ALA A 18 13.68 5.87 1.78
C ALA A 18 13.84 4.37 2.12
N SER A 19 13.18 3.88 3.19
CA SER A 19 13.22 2.47 3.54
C SER A 19 12.63 1.58 2.43
N MET A 20 11.55 2.02 1.75
CA MET A 20 11.00 1.29 0.60
C MET A 20 11.96 1.21 -0.59
N ILE A 21 12.72 2.28 -0.85
CA ILE A 21 13.72 2.29 -1.93
C ILE A 21 14.87 1.33 -1.58
N LEU A 22 15.36 1.39 -0.34
CA LEU A 22 16.46 0.54 0.13
C LEU A 22 16.07 -0.94 0.11
N ASP A 23 14.88 -1.30 0.59
CA ASP A 23 14.30 -2.63 0.54
C ASP A 23 14.22 -3.19 -0.91
N GLY A 24 13.76 -2.36 -1.84
CA GLY A 24 13.74 -2.74 -3.26
C GLY A 24 15.13 -2.94 -3.86
N LEU A 25 16.16 -2.29 -3.33
CA LEU A 25 17.54 -2.41 -3.77
C LEU A 25 18.24 -3.63 -3.18
N ASP A 26 18.11 -3.90 -1.87
CA ASP A 26 18.78 -5.00 -1.19
C ASP A 26 18.32 -6.38 -1.71
N GLY A 27 17.01 -6.57 -1.92
CA GLY A 27 16.48 -7.76 -2.54
C GLY A 27 16.96 -7.96 -4.00
N ARG A 28 17.23 -6.87 -4.75
CA ARG A 28 17.83 -6.97 -6.09
C ARG A 28 19.32 -7.33 -6.03
N VAL A 29 20.06 -6.68 -5.14
CA VAL A 29 21.49 -6.94 -4.94
C VAL A 29 21.70 -8.38 -4.51
N ALA A 30 20.95 -8.89 -3.53
CA ALA A 30 21.04 -10.26 -3.06
C ALA A 30 20.84 -11.31 -4.18
N ARG A 31 19.90 -11.04 -5.09
CA ARG A 31 19.66 -11.89 -6.28
C ARG A 31 20.79 -11.81 -7.31
N LEU A 32 21.32 -10.61 -7.57
CA LEU A 32 22.40 -10.40 -8.55
C LEU A 32 23.72 -11.00 -8.07
N THR A 33 23.98 -10.97 -6.77
CA THR A 33 25.20 -11.51 -6.15
C THR A 33 25.09 -12.99 -5.77
N ASN A 34 23.93 -13.63 -5.99
CA ASN A 34 23.66 -15.01 -5.57
C ASN A 34 23.90 -15.25 -4.06
N THR A 35 23.71 -14.23 -3.23
CA THR A 35 23.88 -14.31 -1.76
C THR A 35 22.55 -14.51 -1.02
N ALA A 36 21.45 -14.72 -1.73
CA ALA A 36 20.13 -14.96 -1.14
C ALA A 36 20.17 -16.23 -0.27
N SER A 37 19.82 -16.10 1.02
CA SER A 37 19.72 -17.20 1.97
C SER A 37 18.30 -17.32 2.51
N LYS A 38 17.94 -18.52 3.02
CA LYS A 38 16.63 -18.72 3.69
C LYS A 38 16.46 -17.79 4.88
N PHE A 39 17.52 -17.62 5.69
CA PHE A 39 17.50 -16.67 6.81
C PHE A 39 17.28 -15.24 6.34
N GLY A 40 17.95 -14.81 5.25
CA GLY A 40 17.78 -13.47 4.68
C GLY A 40 16.34 -13.18 4.26
N VAL A 41 15.65 -14.14 3.63
CA VAL A 41 14.24 -13.99 3.21
C VAL A 41 13.29 -13.85 4.40
N GLU A 42 13.50 -14.63 5.48
CA GLU A 42 12.67 -14.50 6.69
C GLU A 42 12.97 -13.21 7.46
N PHE A 43 14.24 -12.82 7.52
CA PHE A 43 14.65 -11.57 8.15
C PHE A 43 14.09 -10.33 7.40
N ASP A 44 14.14 -10.35 6.08
CA ASP A 44 13.55 -9.35 5.20
C ASP A 44 12.05 -9.17 5.49
N SER A 45 11.31 -10.28 5.61
CA SER A 45 9.89 -10.24 6.00
C SER A 45 9.64 -9.61 7.36
N LEU A 46 10.53 -9.81 8.33
CA LEU A 46 10.43 -9.14 9.65
C LEU A 46 10.75 -7.64 9.53
N ALA A 47 11.77 -7.30 8.75
CA ALA A 47 12.13 -5.90 8.47
C ALA A 47 10.98 -5.16 7.78
N ASP A 48 10.30 -5.80 6.82
CA ASP A 48 9.11 -5.30 6.13
C ASP A 48 7.97 -4.96 7.10
N VAL A 49 7.68 -5.84 8.07
CA VAL A 49 6.64 -5.56 9.07
C VAL A 49 7.01 -4.32 9.88
N VAL A 50 8.28 -4.13 10.23
CA VAL A 50 8.73 -2.96 11.00
C VAL A 50 8.69 -1.70 10.14
N ALA A 51 9.21 -1.75 8.91
CA ALA A 51 9.35 -0.59 8.03
C ALA A 51 8.01 -0.13 7.44
N PHE A 52 7.15 -1.08 7.03
CA PHE A 52 5.90 -0.81 6.30
C PHE A 52 4.63 -1.14 7.08
N GLY A 53 4.76 -1.80 8.24
CA GLY A 53 3.67 -2.01 9.19
C GLY A 53 3.74 -1.03 10.34
N VAL A 54 4.78 -1.17 11.19
CA VAL A 54 4.89 -0.43 12.44
C VAL A 54 5.19 1.05 12.22
N ALA A 55 6.11 1.40 11.32
CA ALA A 55 6.50 2.80 11.13
C ALA A 55 5.34 3.68 10.62
N PRO A 56 4.56 3.30 9.58
CA PRO A 56 3.39 4.07 9.17
C PRO A 56 2.25 4.04 10.19
N ALA A 57 2.08 2.95 10.94
CA ALA A 57 1.11 2.89 12.03
C ALA A 57 1.44 3.88 13.15
N MET A 58 2.72 3.96 13.56
CA MET A 58 3.19 4.96 14.53
C MET A 58 3.07 6.39 14.01
N LEU A 59 3.37 6.60 12.70
CA LEU A 59 3.13 7.88 12.06
C LEU A 59 1.66 8.29 12.16
N LEU A 60 0.74 7.41 11.78
CA LEU A 60 -0.71 7.65 11.83
C LEU A 60 -1.19 7.92 13.27
N TYR A 61 -0.70 7.14 14.23
CA TYR A 61 -1.05 7.30 15.63
C TYR A 61 -0.64 8.66 16.19
N PHE A 62 0.63 9.06 16.01
CA PHE A 62 1.11 10.34 16.52
C PHE A 62 0.57 11.53 15.74
N TYR A 63 0.22 11.35 14.47
CA TYR A 63 -0.28 12.42 13.62
C TYR A 63 -1.74 12.77 13.95
N ILE A 64 -2.61 11.78 14.01
CA ILE A 64 -4.05 12.00 14.26
C ILE A 64 -4.63 11.08 15.33
N GLY A 65 -4.03 9.90 15.57
CA GLY A 65 -4.63 8.88 16.45
C GLY A 65 -4.81 9.34 17.87
N ILE A 66 -3.91 10.17 18.41
CA ILE A 66 -3.96 10.68 19.77
C ILE A 66 -5.29 11.42 20.03
N ASP A 67 -5.78 12.19 19.08
CA ASP A 67 -6.99 13.01 19.21
C ASP A 67 -8.29 12.19 19.19
N TYR A 68 -8.22 10.93 18.68
CA TYR A 68 -9.38 10.05 18.53
C TYR A 68 -9.45 8.91 19.55
N GLY A 69 -8.68 8.99 20.62
CA GLY A 69 -8.71 8.09 21.76
C GLY A 69 -8.57 6.62 21.38
N ARG A 70 -9.52 5.76 21.77
CA ARG A 70 -9.45 4.31 21.52
C ARG A 70 -9.45 3.95 20.06
N LEU A 71 -10.25 4.60 19.23
CA LEU A 71 -10.30 4.35 17.78
C LEU A 71 -8.97 4.73 17.11
N GLY A 72 -8.40 5.86 17.53
CA GLY A 72 -7.11 6.32 17.03
C GLY A 72 -5.94 5.39 17.37
N ALA A 73 -6.03 4.58 18.45
CA ALA A 73 -5.07 3.54 18.75
C ALA A 73 -5.39 2.21 18.05
N CYS A 74 -6.67 1.85 17.94
CA CYS A 74 -7.08 0.59 17.32
C CYS A 74 -6.74 0.52 15.82
N VAL A 75 -6.97 1.60 15.06
CA VAL A 75 -6.74 1.57 13.61
C VAL A 75 -5.27 1.34 13.25
N PRO A 76 -4.29 2.06 13.83
CA PRO A 76 -2.87 1.77 13.62
C PRO A 76 -2.47 0.35 14.06
N ALA A 77 -3.02 -0.15 15.17
CA ALA A 77 -2.75 -1.52 15.63
C ALA A 77 -3.26 -2.56 14.63
N ILE A 78 -4.47 -2.39 14.10
CA ILE A 78 -5.04 -3.25 13.05
C ILE A 78 -4.19 -3.19 11.78
N PHE A 79 -3.68 -2.02 11.41
CA PHE A 79 -2.80 -1.85 10.25
C PHE A 79 -1.54 -2.73 10.37
N VAL A 80 -0.89 -2.75 11.55
CA VAL A 80 0.28 -3.61 11.79
C VAL A 80 -0.10 -5.09 11.72
N ILE A 81 -1.18 -5.49 12.41
CA ILE A 81 -1.61 -6.90 12.47
C ILE A 81 -1.94 -7.41 11.06
N PHE A 82 -2.73 -6.66 10.30
CA PHE A 82 -3.14 -7.08 8.97
C PHE A 82 -1.99 -7.03 7.96
N GLY A 83 -1.04 -6.11 8.14
CA GLY A 83 0.22 -6.09 7.38
C GLY A 83 1.04 -7.36 7.62
N ALA A 84 1.22 -7.76 8.89
CA ALA A 84 1.93 -8.97 9.25
C ALA A 84 1.23 -10.24 8.75
N VAL A 85 -0.09 -10.35 8.92
CA VAL A 85 -0.89 -11.47 8.39
C VAL A 85 -0.78 -11.56 6.87
N ARG A 86 -0.83 -10.43 6.17
CA ARG A 86 -0.66 -10.38 4.70
C ARG A 86 0.70 -10.91 4.30
N LEU A 87 1.76 -10.51 5.00
CA LEU A 87 3.12 -10.91 4.66
C LEU A 87 3.35 -12.40 4.91
N ALA A 88 2.88 -12.92 6.05
CA ALA A 88 2.89 -14.35 6.36
C ALA A 88 2.16 -15.16 5.27
N ARG A 89 0.97 -14.70 4.84
CA ARG A 89 0.23 -15.32 3.75
C ARG A 89 1.00 -15.28 2.43
N PHE A 90 1.65 -14.18 2.11
CA PHE A 90 2.45 -14.04 0.90
C PHE A 90 3.59 -15.05 0.87
N ASN A 91 4.31 -15.25 1.96
CA ASN A 91 5.42 -16.21 2.04
C ASN A 91 4.98 -17.67 1.78
N ILE A 92 3.75 -18.01 2.17
CA ILE A 92 3.19 -19.37 1.95
C ILE A 92 2.66 -19.53 0.51
N THR A 93 2.10 -18.47 -0.11
CA THR A 93 1.36 -18.58 -1.38
C THR A 93 2.16 -18.16 -2.63
N THR A 94 3.40 -17.67 -2.49
CA THR A 94 4.22 -17.12 -3.59
C THR A 94 4.50 -18.14 -4.72
N SER A 95 4.33 -19.43 -4.48
CA SER A 95 4.56 -20.50 -5.47
C SER A 95 3.39 -20.71 -6.46
N SER A 96 2.18 -20.21 -6.17
CA SER A 96 0.98 -20.59 -6.90
C SER A 96 0.48 -19.60 -7.95
N GLU A 97 0.73 -18.30 -7.86
CA GLU A 97 0.23 -17.30 -8.85
C GLU A 97 1.26 -16.18 -9.15
N PRO A 98 2.11 -16.31 -10.19
CA PRO A 98 3.19 -15.34 -10.44
C PRO A 98 2.73 -13.99 -11.02
N ASN A 99 1.47 -13.83 -11.42
CA ASN A 99 0.98 -12.68 -12.18
C ASN A 99 0.13 -11.67 -11.37
N PHE A 100 -0.29 -12.02 -10.16
CA PHE A 100 -1.16 -11.18 -9.33
C PHE A 100 -0.71 -11.21 -7.88
N PHE A 101 -0.85 -10.07 -7.21
CA PHE A 101 -0.75 -10.00 -5.76
C PHE A 101 -2.13 -10.22 -5.15
N ILE A 102 -2.23 -11.17 -4.22
CA ILE A 102 -3.45 -11.38 -3.45
C ILE A 102 -3.41 -10.42 -2.25
N GLY A 103 -4.36 -9.52 -2.17
CA GLY A 103 -4.39 -8.41 -1.22
C GLY A 103 -3.45 -7.25 -1.59
N LEU A 104 -3.67 -6.10 -0.96
CA LEU A 104 -2.84 -4.91 -1.16
C LEU A 104 -1.43 -5.16 -0.60
N PRO A 105 -0.34 -4.91 -1.37
CA PRO A 105 1.02 -5.00 -0.85
C PRO A 105 1.27 -4.07 0.33
N ILE A 106 1.97 -4.55 1.38
CA ILE A 106 2.24 -3.76 2.60
C ILE A 106 3.04 -2.48 2.31
N PRO A 107 4.06 -2.46 1.40
CA PRO A 107 4.73 -1.22 1.05
C PRO A 107 3.79 -0.21 0.36
N SER A 108 2.87 -0.70 -0.50
CA SER A 108 1.88 0.18 -1.15
C SER A 108 0.90 0.79 -0.14
N ALA A 109 0.45 0.02 0.84
CA ALA A 109 -0.39 0.50 1.93
C ALA A 109 0.32 1.58 2.77
N ALA A 110 1.58 1.33 3.13
CA ALA A 110 2.43 2.27 3.86
C ALA A 110 2.60 3.60 3.12
N VAL A 111 2.89 3.53 1.82
CA VAL A 111 3.07 4.72 0.97
C VAL A 111 1.79 5.54 0.85
N VAL A 112 0.62 4.91 0.73
CA VAL A 112 -0.66 5.65 0.68
C VAL A 112 -0.90 6.43 1.97
N VAL A 113 -0.73 5.79 3.13
CA VAL A 113 -0.91 6.45 4.44
C VAL A 113 0.09 7.60 4.61
N MET A 114 1.36 7.37 4.26
CA MET A 114 2.41 8.38 4.31
C MET A 114 2.09 9.58 3.41
N LEU A 115 1.64 9.35 2.18
CA LEU A 115 1.29 10.40 1.22
C LEU A 115 0.07 11.21 1.68
N TRP A 116 -0.91 10.58 2.32
CA TRP A 116 -2.03 11.31 2.92
C TRP A 116 -1.58 12.25 4.03
N VAL A 117 -0.63 11.81 4.88
CA VAL A 117 -0.02 12.69 5.89
C VAL A 117 0.74 13.84 5.24
N LEU A 118 1.55 13.58 4.19
CA LEU A 118 2.29 14.63 3.48
C LEU A 118 1.36 15.66 2.81
N ILE A 119 0.26 15.23 2.23
CA ILE A 119 -0.75 16.12 1.64
C ILE A 119 -1.41 16.97 2.72
N ASP A 120 -1.76 16.35 3.85
CA ASP A 120 -2.40 17.09 4.93
C ASP A 120 -1.45 18.10 5.59
N LEU A 121 -0.17 17.78 5.73
CA LEU A 121 0.85 18.73 6.19
C LEU A 121 0.97 19.98 5.30
N GLU A 122 0.75 19.84 3.99
CA GLU A 122 0.81 20.94 3.03
C GLU A 122 -0.50 21.74 3.02
N TYR A 123 -1.65 21.05 2.93
CA TYR A 123 -2.95 21.69 2.70
C TYR A 123 -3.78 21.88 3.96
N LYS A 124 -3.37 21.32 5.11
CA LYS A 124 -4.05 21.39 6.42
C LYS A 124 -5.54 21.00 6.35
N LEU A 125 -5.84 19.93 5.63
CA LEU A 125 -7.23 19.48 5.39
C LEU A 125 -7.92 19.05 6.67
N ILE A 126 -7.18 18.44 7.62
CA ILE A 126 -7.73 18.02 8.93
C ILE A 126 -8.09 19.25 9.75
N GLU A 127 -7.22 20.26 9.81
CA GLU A 127 -7.44 21.50 10.55
C GLU A 127 -8.61 22.32 9.96
N ASN A 128 -8.67 22.44 8.62
CA ASN A 128 -9.66 23.26 7.91
C ASN A 128 -11.04 22.58 7.81
N TYR A 129 -11.10 21.25 7.65
CA TYR A 129 -12.33 20.52 7.31
C TYR A 129 -12.64 19.36 8.25
N ASN A 130 -11.87 19.16 9.31
CA ASN A 130 -12.01 18.05 10.27
C ASN A 130 -11.99 16.64 9.62
N TYR A 131 -11.13 16.43 8.61
CA TYR A 131 -11.02 15.16 7.88
C TYR A 131 -10.27 14.04 8.61
N GLY A 132 -9.92 14.21 9.88
CA GLY A 132 -9.21 13.20 10.67
C GLY A 132 -9.92 11.85 10.72
N TYR A 133 -11.25 11.84 10.88
CA TYR A 133 -12.06 10.61 10.80
C TYR A 133 -11.97 9.93 9.44
N VAL A 134 -11.96 10.72 8.35
CA VAL A 134 -11.87 10.18 6.98
C VAL A 134 -10.52 9.50 6.78
N MET A 135 -9.44 10.10 7.28
CA MET A 135 -8.10 9.53 7.21
C MET A 135 -7.98 8.23 8.04
N LEU A 136 -8.54 8.19 9.25
CA LEU A 136 -8.60 6.98 10.06
C LEU A 136 -9.43 5.88 9.38
N LEU A 137 -10.61 6.22 8.88
CA LEU A 137 -11.48 5.28 8.16
C LEU A 137 -10.79 4.75 6.90
N GLY A 138 -10.15 5.62 6.13
CA GLY A 138 -9.37 5.24 4.95
C GLY A 138 -8.24 4.28 5.30
N SER A 139 -7.50 4.55 6.37
CA SER A 139 -6.43 3.68 6.87
C SER A 139 -6.95 2.32 7.35
N PHE A 140 -8.12 2.29 7.97
CA PHE A 140 -8.81 1.06 8.34
C PHE A 140 -9.22 0.24 7.10
N ILE A 141 -9.78 0.88 6.07
CA ILE A 141 -10.12 0.23 4.80
C ILE A 141 -8.87 -0.34 4.14
N ILE A 142 -7.76 0.42 4.09
CA ILE A 142 -6.47 -0.06 3.57
C ILE A 142 -6.01 -1.31 4.33
N SER A 143 -6.15 -1.32 5.66
CA SER A 143 -5.80 -2.48 6.49
C SER A 143 -6.61 -3.73 6.08
N ILE A 144 -7.91 -3.59 5.87
CA ILE A 144 -8.77 -4.69 5.39
C ILE A 144 -8.34 -5.14 3.99
N LEU A 145 -7.99 -4.21 3.10
CA LEU A 145 -7.56 -4.53 1.74
C LEU A 145 -6.28 -5.35 1.70
N MET A 146 -5.36 -5.19 2.66
CA MET A 146 -4.15 -6.01 2.77
C MET A 146 -4.46 -7.50 2.96
N VAL A 147 -5.49 -7.83 3.76
CA VAL A 147 -5.87 -9.22 4.05
C VAL A 147 -6.93 -9.76 3.07
N SER A 148 -7.50 -8.90 2.24
CA SER A 148 -8.55 -9.25 1.27
C SER A 148 -8.04 -10.23 0.18
N ASN A 149 -8.99 -10.90 -0.50
CA ASN A 149 -8.71 -11.74 -1.66
C ASN A 149 -8.72 -10.96 -2.99
N ILE A 150 -8.61 -9.64 -2.93
CA ILE A 150 -8.57 -8.79 -4.12
C ILE A 150 -7.26 -9.02 -4.86
N ARG A 151 -7.33 -9.28 -6.17
CA ARG A 151 -6.17 -9.50 -7.01
C ARG A 151 -5.70 -8.17 -7.60
N TYR A 152 -4.58 -7.67 -7.10
CA TYR A 152 -3.92 -6.48 -7.63
C TYR A 152 -3.00 -6.85 -8.81
N PRO A 153 -2.96 -6.04 -9.89
CA PRO A 153 -2.08 -6.31 -11.02
C PRO A 153 -0.61 -6.17 -10.64
N SER A 154 0.22 -7.09 -11.12
CA SER A 154 1.67 -6.98 -11.02
C SER A 154 2.22 -6.34 -12.29
N PHE A 155 3.02 -5.29 -12.14
CA PHE A 155 3.66 -4.59 -13.28
C PHE A 155 4.84 -5.36 -13.91
N LYS A 156 5.12 -6.60 -13.45
CA LYS A 156 6.27 -7.40 -13.93
C LYS A 156 6.24 -7.75 -15.43
N LYS A 157 5.07 -7.69 -16.08
CA LYS A 157 4.89 -8.06 -17.51
C LYS A 157 4.47 -6.90 -18.41
N MET A 158 4.80 -5.68 -18.06
CA MET A 158 4.50 -4.54 -18.94
C MET A 158 5.33 -4.64 -20.22
N GLN A 159 4.65 -4.80 -21.37
CA GLN A 159 5.30 -4.78 -22.67
C GLN A 159 5.70 -3.33 -22.98
N TRP A 160 7.00 -3.10 -23.15
CA TRP A 160 7.55 -1.79 -23.48
C TRP A 160 7.30 -1.46 -24.94
N ASN A 161 6.19 -0.79 -25.23
CA ASN A 161 5.93 -0.18 -26.52
C ASN A 161 6.35 1.30 -26.49
N PHE A 162 6.64 1.89 -27.66
CA PHE A 162 7.00 3.31 -27.78
C PHE A 162 5.98 4.26 -27.11
N LYS A 163 4.68 3.93 -27.19
CA LYS A 163 3.61 4.67 -26.50
C LYS A 163 3.73 4.58 -24.98
N SER A 164 4.09 3.42 -24.44
CA SER A 164 4.31 3.23 -23.00
C SER A 164 5.53 4.00 -22.52
N PHE A 165 6.57 4.09 -23.34
CA PHE A 165 7.77 4.88 -23.03
C PHE A 165 7.45 6.39 -22.95
N ILE A 166 6.70 6.94 -23.90
CA ILE A 166 6.23 8.34 -23.86
C ILE A 166 5.37 8.58 -22.61
N ALA A 167 4.42 7.68 -22.32
CA ALA A 167 3.56 7.81 -21.16
C ALA A 167 4.36 7.85 -19.82
N VAL A 168 5.41 7.04 -19.72
CA VAL A 168 6.30 7.04 -18.54
C VAL A 168 7.09 8.35 -18.43
N ILE A 169 7.61 8.89 -19.54
CA ILE A 169 8.32 10.18 -19.55
C ILE A 169 7.39 11.31 -19.11
N LEU A 170 6.17 11.38 -19.66
CA LEU A 170 5.17 12.37 -19.28
C LEU A 170 4.81 12.26 -17.79
N LEU A 171 4.61 11.02 -17.29
CA LEU A 171 4.35 10.76 -15.90
C LEU A 171 5.49 11.24 -14.99
N LEU A 172 6.75 10.94 -15.35
CA LEU A 172 7.93 11.41 -14.63
C LEU A 172 8.03 12.95 -14.65
N GLY A 173 7.65 13.60 -15.75
CA GLY A 173 7.57 15.06 -15.85
C GLY A 173 6.54 15.64 -14.88
N ILE A 174 5.34 15.02 -14.77
CA ILE A 174 4.31 15.46 -13.83
C ILE A 174 4.76 15.22 -12.37
N VAL A 175 5.37 14.06 -12.10
CA VAL A 175 5.94 13.75 -10.77
C VAL A 175 7.04 14.76 -10.39
N TYR A 176 7.84 15.20 -11.35
CA TYR A 176 8.89 16.19 -11.09
C TYR A 176 8.32 17.57 -10.70
N VAL A 177 7.21 17.98 -11.33
CA VAL A 177 6.57 19.29 -11.04
C VAL A 177 5.84 19.28 -9.69
N ASN A 178 5.05 18.24 -9.42
CA ASN A 178 4.24 18.10 -8.20
C ASN A 178 4.38 16.69 -7.62
N PRO A 179 5.49 16.38 -6.93
CA PRO A 179 5.79 15.00 -6.52
C PRO A 179 4.79 14.44 -5.49
N ARG A 180 4.37 15.23 -4.52
CA ARG A 180 3.49 14.80 -3.42
C ARG A 180 2.09 14.46 -3.94
N GLU A 181 1.48 15.39 -4.67
CA GLU A 181 0.13 15.27 -5.22
C GLU A 181 0.03 14.13 -6.24
N THR A 182 0.99 14.11 -7.18
CA THR A 182 1.00 13.10 -8.24
C THR A 182 1.16 11.69 -7.69
N LEU A 183 2.09 11.49 -6.76
CA LEU A 183 2.27 10.19 -6.12
C LEU A 183 1.03 9.80 -5.28
N CYS A 184 0.42 10.75 -4.58
CA CYS A 184 -0.79 10.51 -3.81
C CYS A 184 -1.96 10.06 -4.71
N VAL A 185 -2.20 10.77 -5.81
CA VAL A 185 -3.25 10.40 -6.79
C VAL A 185 -2.96 9.05 -7.43
N LEU A 186 -1.73 8.78 -7.84
CA LEU A 186 -1.34 7.51 -8.46
C LEU A 186 -1.52 6.32 -7.49
N MET A 187 -1.05 6.45 -6.26
CA MET A 187 -1.11 5.35 -5.29
C MET A 187 -2.53 5.14 -4.76
N SER A 188 -3.28 6.21 -4.49
CA SER A 188 -4.70 6.10 -4.14
C SER A 188 -5.52 5.54 -5.31
N GLY A 189 -5.22 5.97 -6.55
CA GLY A 189 -5.82 5.46 -7.77
C GLY A 189 -5.55 3.97 -7.99
N TYR A 190 -4.35 3.49 -7.67
CA TYR A 190 -4.02 2.06 -7.70
C TYR A 190 -4.88 1.23 -6.73
N VAL A 191 -5.09 1.75 -5.51
CA VAL A 191 -5.97 1.11 -4.52
C VAL A 191 -7.41 1.05 -5.02
N VAL A 192 -7.95 2.18 -5.50
CA VAL A 192 -9.32 2.28 -6.03
C VAL A 192 -9.50 1.38 -7.25
N TYR A 193 -8.54 1.35 -8.17
CA TYR A 193 -8.56 0.47 -9.35
C TYR A 193 -8.67 -1.01 -8.95
N GLY A 194 -7.92 -1.44 -7.92
CA GLY A 194 -8.01 -2.82 -7.42
C GLY A 194 -9.42 -3.17 -6.91
N ILE A 195 -10.04 -2.25 -6.16
CA ILE A 195 -11.41 -2.41 -5.65
C ILE A 195 -12.43 -2.48 -6.80
N LEU A 196 -12.37 -1.53 -7.74
CA LEU A 196 -13.28 -1.47 -8.88
C LEU A 196 -13.18 -2.73 -9.75
N ARG A 197 -11.97 -3.16 -10.05
CA ARG A 197 -11.75 -4.41 -10.79
C ARG A 197 -12.35 -5.62 -10.09
N TRP A 198 -12.19 -5.72 -8.78
CA TRP A 198 -12.76 -6.82 -7.99
C TRP A 198 -14.29 -6.81 -8.03
N LEU A 199 -14.91 -5.63 -7.87
CA LEU A 199 -16.37 -5.46 -7.97
C LEU A 199 -16.90 -5.90 -9.33
N VAL A 200 -16.25 -5.46 -10.42
CA VAL A 200 -16.60 -5.86 -11.78
C VAL A 200 -16.54 -7.38 -11.98
N LEU A 201 -15.49 -8.02 -11.45
CA LEU A 201 -15.35 -9.48 -11.54
C LEU A 201 -16.46 -10.22 -10.77
N ILE A 202 -16.83 -9.77 -9.57
CA ILE A 202 -17.93 -10.36 -8.79
C ILE A 202 -19.25 -10.24 -9.54
N ILE A 203 -19.54 -9.06 -10.09
CA ILE A 203 -20.77 -8.82 -10.87
C ILE A 203 -20.81 -9.76 -12.08
N LYS A 204 -19.68 -9.90 -12.79
CA LYS A 204 -19.58 -10.76 -13.98
C LYS A 204 -19.83 -12.24 -13.64
N VAL A 205 -19.24 -12.73 -12.56
CA VAL A 205 -19.43 -14.12 -12.08
C VAL A 205 -20.87 -14.36 -11.65
N ARG A 206 -21.50 -13.43 -10.92
CA ARG A 206 -22.90 -13.55 -10.51
C ARG A 206 -23.86 -13.56 -11.71
N PHE A 207 -23.60 -12.73 -12.72
CA PHE A 207 -24.43 -12.69 -13.92
C PHE A 207 -24.29 -13.96 -14.75
N SER A 208 -23.07 -14.50 -14.90
CA SER A 208 -22.82 -15.76 -15.60
C SER A 208 -23.49 -16.95 -14.92
N SER A 209 -23.47 -17.00 -13.59
CA SER A 209 -24.11 -18.09 -12.82
C SER A 209 -25.65 -18.06 -12.89
N LYS A 210 -26.27 -16.87 -13.06
CA LYS A 210 -27.72 -16.75 -13.30
C LYS A 210 -28.12 -17.30 -14.68
N LEU A 211 -27.36 -16.94 -15.72
CA LEU A 211 -27.61 -17.37 -17.10
C LEU A 211 -27.49 -18.91 -17.29
N THR A 212 -26.61 -19.56 -16.52
CA THR A 212 -26.49 -21.02 -16.54
C THR A 212 -27.62 -21.73 -15.77
N LYS A 213 -28.17 -21.08 -14.75
CA LYS A 213 -29.32 -21.64 -14.01
C LYS A 213 -30.62 -21.58 -14.82
N ASP A 214 -30.85 -20.48 -15.56
CA ASP A 214 -32.05 -20.27 -16.38
C ASP A 214 -32.02 -21.12 -17.68
N LYS A 215 -30.87 -21.70 -18.06
CA LYS A 215 -30.76 -22.64 -19.21
C LYS A 215 -30.99 -24.10 -18.82
N ASN A 216 -31.01 -24.44 -17.52
CA ASN A 216 -31.17 -25.81 -17.01
C ASN A 216 -32.54 -26.02 -16.33
N THR A 217 -33.41 -25.03 -16.37
CA THR A 217 -34.85 -25.08 -16.07
C THR A 217 -35.65 -24.96 -17.33
#